data_f9d5ffc0dca3dc9ed9b7a081d258ba2b
#
_entry.id   f9d5ffc0dca3dc9ed9b7a081d258ba2b
#
_cell.length_a   1.000
_cell.length_b   1.000
_cell.length_c   1.000
_cell.angle_alpha   90.00
_cell.angle_beta   90.00
_cell.angle_gamma   90.00
#
_symmetry.space_group_name_H-M   'P 1'
#
loop_
_entity.id
_entity.type
_entity.pdbx_description
1 polymer ?
#
loop_
_entity_poly.entity_id
_entity_poly.type
_entity_poly.pdbx_seq_one_letter_code
_entity_poly.pdbx_strand_id
1 'polypeptide(L)'
;MKRRSALLLSLLLAFAAAFAGNVDENTARRVATAFLHSRMSDAQMVAQELPEALPAIHIGTERTLMYAFNFENGGYVLIAATDAAIPVLGYSFDGNFTPDNQPPALAAWLAGYELQLSDIMDRNLTATPDINASWESLLNYNPGEAVQRDLRSVEPLLPSTWDQGSRYNALCPEDDAGPGGHVYAGCVAT
;
A
#
# COMPACT_ATOMS: atom_id res chain seq x y z
N MET A 1 40.80 -4.91 35.91
CA MET A 1 40.64 -5.59 34.61
C MET A 1 39.21 -6.10 34.31
N LYS A 2 38.21 -5.99 35.21
CA LYS A 2 36.84 -6.55 35.00
C LYS A 2 35.82 -5.61 34.30
N ARG A 3 36.15 -4.34 34.08
CA ARG A 3 35.23 -3.37 33.44
C ARG A 3 35.33 -3.27 31.91
N ARG A 4 36.38 -3.79 31.28
CA ARG A 4 36.60 -3.75 29.82
C ARG A 4 35.93 -4.90 29.09
N SER A 5 35.62 -6.02 29.74
CA SER A 5 34.96 -7.18 29.16
C SER A 5 33.45 -7.01 29.05
N ALA A 6 32.80 -6.17 29.86
CA ALA A 6 31.36 -5.93 29.79
C ALA A 6 30.98 -5.01 28.64
N LEU A 7 31.88 -4.12 28.22
CA LEU A 7 31.62 -3.20 27.07
C LEU A 7 31.76 -3.90 25.72
N LEU A 8 32.53 -4.97 25.63
CA LEU A 8 32.65 -5.78 24.40
C LEU A 8 31.44 -6.72 24.18
N LEU A 9 30.80 -7.14 25.28
CA LEU A 9 29.62 -8.01 25.20
C LEU A 9 28.35 -7.24 24.81
N SER A 10 28.26 -5.95 25.14
CA SER A 10 27.12 -5.10 24.75
C SER A 10 27.19 -4.65 23.28
N LEU A 11 28.37 -4.66 22.66
CA LEU A 11 28.55 -4.29 21.27
C LEU A 11 28.23 -5.47 20.31
N LEU A 12 28.27 -6.71 20.81
CA LEU A 12 27.96 -7.90 20.02
C LEU A 12 26.43 -8.17 19.90
N LEU A 13 25.60 -7.54 20.72
CA LEU A 13 24.13 -7.70 20.66
C LEU A 13 23.43 -6.73 19.69
N ALA A 14 24.15 -5.83 19.04
CA ALA A 14 23.57 -4.84 18.12
C ALA A 14 23.53 -5.30 16.64
N PHE A 15 24.04 -6.49 16.33
CA PHE A 15 23.83 -7.13 15.04
C PHE A 15 22.69 -8.17 15.14
N ALA A 16 21.49 -7.72 15.48
CA ALA A 16 20.32 -8.41 15.00
C ALA A 16 20.32 -8.19 13.48
N ALA A 17 20.83 -9.18 12.74
CA ALA A 17 20.66 -9.23 11.32
C ALA A 17 19.13 -9.14 11.10
N ALA A 18 18.67 -8.03 10.55
CA ALA A 18 17.31 -7.90 10.07
C ALA A 18 17.20 -8.84 8.85
N PHE A 19 16.98 -10.12 9.12
CA PHE A 19 16.54 -11.03 8.08
C PHE A 19 15.13 -10.62 7.69
N ALA A 20 14.84 -10.63 6.40
CA ALA A 20 13.46 -10.51 5.93
C ALA A 20 12.60 -11.50 6.70
N GLY A 21 11.69 -10.99 7.51
CA GLY A 21 10.80 -11.81 8.32
C GLY A 21 9.60 -12.22 7.49
N ASN A 22 9.16 -13.50 7.63
CA ASN A 22 7.84 -13.87 7.18
C ASN A 22 6.82 -13.18 8.07
N VAL A 23 5.86 -12.49 7.46
CA VAL A 23 4.74 -11.87 8.16
C VAL A 23 3.67 -12.96 8.35
N ASP A 24 3.30 -13.22 9.59
CA ASP A 24 2.22 -14.15 9.91
C ASP A 24 0.83 -13.52 9.66
N GLU A 25 -0.19 -14.38 9.56
CA GLU A 25 -1.56 -13.94 9.29
C GLU A 25 -2.08 -12.94 10.34
N ASN A 26 -1.76 -13.12 11.62
CA ASN A 26 -2.24 -12.23 12.67
C ASN A 26 -1.63 -10.84 12.56
N THR A 27 -0.34 -10.76 12.26
CA THR A 27 0.36 -9.51 11.98
C THR A 27 -0.22 -8.83 10.73
N ALA A 28 -0.41 -9.59 9.64
CA ALA A 28 -1.02 -9.09 8.41
C ALA A 28 -2.45 -8.57 8.64
N ARG A 29 -3.27 -9.28 9.44
CA ARG A 29 -4.63 -8.88 9.81
C ARG A 29 -4.65 -7.56 10.58
N ARG A 30 -3.76 -7.39 11.56
CA ARG A 30 -3.63 -6.14 12.32
C ARG A 30 -3.30 -4.98 11.39
N VAL A 31 -2.36 -5.16 10.47
CA VAL A 31 -1.96 -4.14 9.48
C VAL A 31 -3.11 -3.82 8.54
N ALA A 32 -3.84 -4.82 8.03
CA ALA A 32 -5.00 -4.61 7.16
C ALA A 32 -6.10 -3.79 7.85
N THR A 33 -6.44 -4.15 9.11
CA THR A 33 -7.44 -3.43 9.91
C THR A 33 -6.99 -2.00 10.22
N ALA A 34 -5.73 -1.80 10.64
CA ALA A 34 -5.16 -0.48 10.89
C ALA A 34 -5.18 0.40 9.64
N PHE A 35 -4.80 -0.17 8.50
CA PHE A 35 -4.82 0.54 7.23
C PHE A 35 -6.22 0.97 6.83
N LEU A 36 -7.19 0.04 6.82
CA LEU A 36 -8.57 0.36 6.46
C LEU A 36 -9.12 1.45 7.35
N HIS A 37 -8.95 1.31 8.68
CA HIS A 37 -9.40 2.30 9.65
C HIS A 37 -8.76 3.67 9.42
N SER A 38 -7.47 3.73 9.13
CA SER A 38 -6.76 4.98 8.85
C SER A 38 -7.25 5.72 7.59
N ARG A 39 -7.97 5.01 6.71
CA ARG A 39 -8.54 5.54 5.47
C ARG A 39 -10.03 5.88 5.56
N MET A 40 -10.71 5.42 6.60
CA MET A 40 -12.12 5.78 6.83
C MET A 40 -12.23 7.28 7.15
N SER A 41 -13.30 7.92 6.68
CA SER A 41 -13.60 9.30 7.05
C SER A 41 -14.10 9.37 8.50
N ASP A 42 -13.95 10.54 9.14
CA ASP A 42 -14.43 10.77 10.50
C ASP A 42 -15.93 10.44 10.66
N ALA A 43 -16.73 10.69 9.61
CA ALA A 43 -18.16 10.35 9.60
C ALA A 43 -18.41 8.84 9.59
N GLN A 44 -17.54 8.05 8.91
CA GLN A 44 -17.60 6.60 8.90
C GLN A 44 -17.10 6.01 10.23
N MET A 45 -16.11 6.63 10.86
CA MET A 45 -15.59 6.21 12.16
C MET A 45 -16.58 6.39 13.31
N VAL A 46 -17.43 7.44 13.25
CA VAL A 46 -18.46 7.73 14.28
C VAL A 46 -19.66 6.77 14.15
N ALA A 47 -19.91 6.23 12.97
CA ALA A 47 -21.12 5.48 12.66
C ALA A 47 -20.98 3.95 12.79
N GLN A 48 -19.77 3.40 12.90
CA GLN A 48 -19.55 1.95 12.86
C GLN A 48 -18.45 1.48 13.80
N GLU A 49 -18.71 0.34 14.45
CA GLU A 49 -17.67 -0.55 14.97
C GLU A 49 -16.68 -0.84 13.84
N LEU A 50 -15.40 -0.96 14.18
CA LEU A 50 -14.35 -1.34 13.24
C LEU A 50 -14.79 -2.58 12.45
N PRO A 51 -14.81 -2.52 11.10
CA PRO A 51 -15.21 -3.68 10.33
C PRO A 51 -14.27 -4.85 10.64
N GLU A 52 -14.84 -5.98 11.01
CA GLU A 52 -14.05 -7.17 11.29
C GLU A 52 -13.51 -7.75 9.98
N ALA A 53 -12.22 -8.07 9.99
CA ALA A 53 -11.59 -8.76 8.87
C ALA A 53 -11.99 -10.23 8.89
N LEU A 54 -12.57 -10.70 7.81
CA LEU A 54 -12.89 -12.10 7.57
C LEU A 54 -11.62 -12.98 7.53
N PRO A 55 -11.73 -14.32 7.57
CA PRO A 55 -10.57 -15.20 7.42
C PRO A 55 -9.72 -14.84 6.20
N ALA A 56 -8.41 -14.91 6.36
CA ALA A 56 -7.48 -14.55 5.30
C ALA A 56 -7.58 -15.52 4.11
N ILE A 57 -7.50 -14.96 2.91
CA ILE A 57 -7.23 -15.72 1.68
C ILE A 57 -5.73 -15.67 1.46
N HIS A 58 -5.09 -16.84 1.44
CA HIS A 58 -3.66 -16.98 1.21
C HIS A 58 -3.40 -17.05 -0.29
N ILE A 59 -2.52 -16.22 -0.80
CA ILE A 59 -2.16 -16.15 -2.22
C ILE A 59 -0.70 -16.55 -2.37
N GLY A 60 -0.44 -17.50 -3.28
CA GLY A 60 0.86 -18.10 -3.57
C GLY A 60 0.74 -19.62 -3.62
N THR A 61 1.55 -20.28 -4.45
CA THR A 61 1.43 -21.72 -4.77
C THR A 61 2.20 -22.61 -3.79
N GLU A 62 3.46 -22.31 -3.54
CA GLU A 62 4.33 -23.12 -2.65
C GLU A 62 4.39 -22.58 -1.23
N ARG A 63 4.16 -21.30 -1.09
CA ARG A 63 4.13 -20.56 0.18
C ARG A 63 3.19 -19.36 0.05
N THR A 64 2.73 -18.82 1.16
CA THR A 64 1.98 -17.58 1.15
C THR A 64 2.92 -16.42 0.79
N LEU A 65 2.59 -15.70 -0.29
CA LEU A 65 3.30 -14.52 -0.76
C LEU A 65 2.57 -13.24 -0.33
N MET A 66 1.24 -13.30 -0.27
CA MET A 66 0.40 -12.23 0.24
C MET A 66 -0.89 -12.78 0.84
N TYR A 67 -1.53 -11.96 1.67
CA TYR A 67 -2.84 -12.22 2.26
C TYR A 67 -3.86 -11.24 1.70
N ALA A 68 -5.07 -11.73 1.39
CA ALA A 68 -6.21 -10.87 1.15
C ALA A 68 -7.19 -10.97 2.32
N PHE A 69 -7.57 -9.85 2.89
CA PHE A 69 -8.58 -9.74 3.92
C PHE A 69 -9.80 -9.01 3.36
N ASN A 70 -10.93 -9.70 3.27
CA ASN A 70 -12.22 -9.09 3.06
C ASN A 70 -12.79 -8.59 4.38
N PHE A 71 -13.68 -7.62 4.34
CA PHE A 71 -14.33 -7.06 5.51
C PHE A 71 -15.84 -7.24 5.43
N GLU A 72 -16.51 -7.41 6.58
CA GLU A 72 -17.96 -7.71 6.66
C GLU A 72 -18.83 -6.68 5.92
N ASN A 73 -18.45 -5.41 5.96
CA ASN A 73 -19.20 -4.33 5.31
C ASN A 73 -18.79 -4.10 3.85
N GLY A 74 -18.03 -5.04 3.28
CA GLY A 74 -17.43 -4.91 1.96
C GLY A 74 -16.07 -4.20 2.00
N GLY A 75 -15.35 -4.31 0.88
CA GLY A 75 -13.98 -3.86 0.76
C GLY A 75 -12.97 -4.96 1.11
N TYR A 76 -11.74 -4.77 0.67
CA TYR A 76 -10.64 -5.70 0.95
C TYR A 76 -9.29 -4.98 1.00
N VAL A 77 -8.32 -5.62 1.63
CA VAL A 77 -6.92 -5.17 1.67
C VAL A 77 -6.00 -6.34 1.37
N LEU A 78 -5.01 -6.12 0.52
CA LEU A 78 -3.95 -7.07 0.19
C LEU A 78 -2.68 -6.69 0.96
N ILE A 79 -2.14 -7.64 1.73
CA ILE A 79 -0.97 -7.44 2.59
C ILE A 79 0.16 -8.38 2.15
N ALA A 80 1.38 -7.88 2.06
CA ALA A 80 2.56 -8.68 1.78
C ALA A 80 2.84 -9.69 2.92
N ALA A 81 3.24 -10.91 2.59
CA ALA A 81 3.64 -11.92 3.56
C ALA A 81 5.14 -11.84 3.93
N THR A 82 5.79 -10.75 3.60
CA THR A 82 7.17 -10.43 4.00
C THR A 82 7.27 -8.95 4.38
N ASP A 83 8.03 -8.67 5.44
CA ASP A 83 8.31 -7.32 5.89
C ASP A 83 9.34 -6.58 5.01
N ALA A 84 10.00 -7.28 4.09
CA ALA A 84 10.91 -6.69 3.11
C ALA A 84 10.20 -6.01 1.93
N ALA A 85 8.87 -6.14 1.83
CA ALA A 85 8.03 -5.43 0.87
C ALA A 85 7.16 -4.39 1.58
N ILE A 86 6.57 -3.46 0.81
CA ILE A 86 5.58 -2.52 1.37
C ILE A 86 4.40 -3.31 1.96
N PRO A 87 3.86 -2.91 3.13
CA PRO A 87 2.83 -3.68 3.82
C PRO A 87 1.55 -3.85 2.99
N VAL A 88 1.03 -2.79 2.42
CA VAL A 88 -0.23 -2.77 1.67
C VAL A 88 0.05 -2.76 0.18
N LEU A 89 -0.31 -3.85 -0.49
CA LEU A 89 -0.12 -4.01 -1.94
C LEU A 89 -1.29 -3.43 -2.73
N GLY A 90 -2.50 -3.52 -2.20
CA GLY A 90 -3.70 -2.99 -2.84
C GLY A 90 -4.90 -3.03 -1.91
N TYR A 91 -5.94 -2.28 -2.25
CA TYR A 91 -7.18 -2.25 -1.48
C TYR A 91 -8.36 -1.77 -2.32
N SER A 92 -9.56 -2.05 -1.83
CA SER A 92 -10.81 -1.43 -2.29
C SER A 92 -11.70 -1.19 -1.08
N PHE A 93 -12.56 -0.18 -1.17
CA PHE A 93 -13.62 0.05 -0.17
C PHE A 93 -14.93 -0.65 -0.52
N ASP A 94 -15.03 -1.18 -1.74
CA ASP A 94 -16.22 -1.84 -2.27
C ASP A 94 -15.90 -3.26 -2.72
N GLY A 95 -16.94 -4.12 -2.65
CA GLY A 95 -16.86 -5.51 -3.10
C GLY A 95 -15.96 -6.38 -2.23
N ASN A 96 -15.70 -7.59 -2.69
CA ASN A 96 -14.86 -8.56 -2.02
C ASN A 96 -13.79 -9.07 -3.00
N PHE A 97 -12.61 -9.33 -2.49
CA PHE A 97 -11.58 -10.04 -3.22
C PHE A 97 -11.94 -11.53 -3.28
N THR A 98 -11.85 -12.12 -4.46
CA THR A 98 -11.95 -13.56 -4.68
C THR A 98 -10.72 -14.00 -5.48
N PRO A 99 -10.06 -15.13 -5.17
CA PRO A 99 -8.89 -15.58 -5.92
C PRO A 99 -9.22 -16.00 -7.36
N ASP A 100 -10.46 -16.44 -7.58
CA ASP A 100 -10.91 -16.97 -8.87
C ASP A 100 -11.60 -15.89 -9.71
N ASN A 101 -11.54 -16.09 -11.04
CA ASN A 101 -12.25 -15.25 -12.03
C ASN A 101 -11.89 -13.76 -11.97
N GLN A 102 -10.66 -13.44 -11.67
CA GLN A 102 -10.19 -12.07 -11.67
C GLN A 102 -10.21 -11.47 -13.09
N PRO A 103 -10.53 -10.17 -13.23
CA PRO A 103 -10.34 -9.48 -14.49
C PRO A 103 -8.89 -9.64 -14.98
N PRO A 104 -8.64 -9.81 -16.30
CA PRO A 104 -7.31 -10.08 -16.83
C PRO A 104 -6.23 -9.09 -16.38
N ALA A 105 -6.57 -7.80 -16.27
CA ALA A 105 -5.65 -6.77 -15.80
C ALA A 105 -5.27 -6.96 -14.33
N LEU A 106 -6.21 -7.32 -13.45
CA LEU A 106 -5.94 -7.60 -12.05
C LEU A 106 -5.15 -8.89 -11.89
N ALA A 107 -5.49 -9.94 -12.63
CA ALA A 107 -4.74 -11.20 -12.62
C ALA A 107 -3.27 -10.99 -13.04
N ALA A 108 -3.00 -10.22 -14.09
CA ALA A 108 -1.66 -9.89 -14.52
C ALA A 108 -0.89 -9.06 -13.48
N TRP A 109 -1.57 -8.14 -12.81
CA TRP A 109 -1.00 -7.31 -11.76
C TRP A 109 -0.64 -8.15 -10.52
N LEU A 110 -1.52 -9.05 -10.08
CA LEU A 110 -1.26 -10.00 -8.98
C LEU A 110 -0.07 -10.91 -9.29
N ALA A 111 -0.04 -11.48 -10.50
CA ALA A 111 1.09 -12.32 -10.93
C ALA A 111 2.43 -11.56 -10.89
N GLY A 112 2.42 -10.27 -11.24
CA GLY A 112 3.58 -9.39 -11.10
C GLY A 112 4.07 -9.26 -9.66
N TYR A 113 3.15 -9.12 -8.70
CA TYR A 113 3.50 -9.10 -7.26
C TYR A 113 3.98 -10.46 -6.76
N GLU A 114 3.35 -11.55 -7.18
CA GLU A 114 3.80 -12.90 -6.80
C GLU A 114 5.25 -13.14 -7.21
N LEU A 115 5.65 -12.75 -8.43
CA LEU A 115 7.03 -12.84 -8.89
C LEU A 115 7.98 -11.99 -8.04
N GLN A 116 7.62 -10.73 -7.75
CA GLN A 116 8.44 -9.83 -6.97
C GLN A 116 8.60 -10.31 -5.53
N LEU A 117 7.51 -10.72 -4.87
CA LEU A 117 7.54 -11.20 -3.50
C LEU A 117 8.30 -12.52 -3.38
N SER A 118 8.16 -13.41 -4.36
CA SER A 118 8.97 -14.63 -4.43
C SER A 118 10.46 -14.31 -4.51
N ASP A 119 10.87 -13.41 -5.42
CA ASP A 119 12.29 -13.00 -5.56
C ASP A 119 12.83 -12.38 -4.26
N ILE A 120 12.04 -11.50 -3.61
CA ILE A 120 12.41 -10.90 -2.32
C ILE A 120 12.67 -11.98 -1.25
N MET A 121 11.76 -12.95 -1.13
CA MET A 121 11.86 -14.02 -0.14
C MET A 121 13.00 -15.02 -0.48
N ASP A 122 13.15 -15.39 -1.74
CA ASP A 122 14.19 -16.34 -2.19
C ASP A 122 15.59 -15.78 -1.99
N ARG A 123 15.75 -14.49 -2.21
CA ARG A 123 17.03 -13.80 -2.04
C ARG A 123 17.24 -13.28 -0.62
N ASN A 124 16.28 -13.47 0.27
CA ASN A 124 16.31 -12.94 1.64
C ASN A 124 16.65 -11.43 1.67
N LEU A 125 15.99 -10.65 0.82
CA LEU A 125 16.19 -9.22 0.77
C LEU A 125 15.66 -8.58 2.05
N THR A 126 16.32 -7.54 2.52
CA THR A 126 15.90 -6.79 3.71
C THR A 126 15.11 -5.54 3.34
N ALA A 127 14.20 -5.15 4.23
CA ALA A 127 13.43 -3.91 4.08
C ALA A 127 14.35 -2.67 4.02
N THR A 128 13.97 -1.71 3.19
CA THR A 128 14.54 -0.37 3.26
C THR A 128 14.01 0.38 4.50
N PRO A 129 14.66 1.46 4.95
CA PRO A 129 14.15 2.28 6.06
C PRO A 129 12.71 2.76 5.84
N ASP A 130 12.32 3.10 4.62
CA ASP A 130 10.96 3.57 4.29
C ASP A 130 9.93 2.43 4.39
N ILE A 131 10.29 1.21 3.98
CA ILE A 131 9.46 0.02 4.14
C ILE A 131 9.26 -0.28 5.62
N ASN A 132 10.34 -0.27 6.43
CA ASN A 132 10.24 -0.47 7.87
C ASN A 132 9.33 0.58 8.52
N ALA A 133 9.52 1.86 8.20
CA ALA A 133 8.68 2.94 8.73
C ALA A 133 7.19 2.74 8.36
N SER A 134 6.90 2.22 7.17
CA SER A 134 5.54 1.92 6.73
C SER A 134 4.89 0.81 7.56
N TRP A 135 5.63 -0.28 7.83
CA TRP A 135 5.17 -1.36 8.71
C TRP A 135 4.98 -0.87 10.15
N GLU A 136 5.95 -0.15 10.71
CA GLU A 136 5.88 0.40 12.08
C GLU A 136 4.69 1.34 12.25
N SER A 137 4.44 2.20 11.28
CA SER A 137 3.30 3.13 11.30
C SER A 137 1.95 2.42 11.41
N LEU A 138 1.77 1.30 10.70
CA LEU A 138 0.53 0.52 10.73
C LEU A 138 0.44 -0.39 11.95
N LEU A 139 1.54 -0.99 12.38
CA LEU A 139 1.57 -1.85 13.57
C LEU A 139 1.35 -1.07 14.87
N ASN A 140 1.81 0.17 14.93
CA ASN A 140 1.65 1.08 16.07
C ASN A 140 0.43 1.99 15.92
N TYR A 141 -0.40 1.78 14.90
CA TYR A 141 -1.58 2.59 14.68
C TYR A 141 -2.54 2.50 15.87
N ASN A 142 -2.92 3.67 16.40
CA ASN A 142 -3.88 3.79 17.49
C ASN A 142 -5.12 4.57 17.00
N PRO A 143 -6.29 3.94 16.95
CA PRO A 143 -7.52 4.60 16.52
C PRO A 143 -7.93 5.81 17.37
N GLY A 144 -7.51 5.84 18.66
CA GLY A 144 -7.80 6.94 19.59
C GLY A 144 -6.86 8.14 19.47
N GLU A 145 -5.74 7.98 18.82
CA GLU A 145 -4.88 9.09 18.45
C GLU A 145 -5.39 9.66 17.14
N ALA A 146 -5.98 10.86 17.22
CA ALA A 146 -6.38 11.58 16.02
C ALA A 146 -5.18 11.61 15.06
N VAL A 147 -5.26 10.90 13.97
CA VAL A 147 -4.32 11.07 12.87
C VAL A 147 -4.51 12.51 12.43
N GLN A 148 -3.68 13.41 12.94
CA GLN A 148 -3.53 14.72 12.35
C GLN A 148 -3.01 14.44 10.94
N ARG A 149 -3.94 14.20 10.03
CA ARG A 149 -3.63 14.29 8.61
C ARG A 149 -3.11 15.69 8.44
N ASP A 150 -1.82 15.78 8.16
CA ASP A 150 -1.22 17.04 7.81
C ASP A 150 -1.88 17.49 6.49
N LEU A 151 -3.02 18.16 6.64
CA LEU A 151 -3.76 18.76 5.53
C LEU A 151 -3.04 20.00 5.03
N ARG A 152 -1.71 20.13 5.30
CA ARG A 152 -0.93 21.18 4.70
C ARG A 152 -1.11 21.10 3.20
N SER A 153 -1.70 22.13 2.65
CA SER A 153 -1.67 22.38 1.21
C SER A 153 -0.21 22.41 0.79
N VAL A 154 0.18 21.46 -0.05
CA VAL A 154 1.49 21.52 -0.69
C VAL A 154 1.34 22.42 -1.90
N GLU A 155 2.12 23.49 -1.95
CA GLU A 155 2.20 24.34 -3.16
C GLU A 155 2.58 23.46 -4.36
N PRO A 156 2.04 23.75 -5.57
CA PRO A 156 2.36 22.99 -6.75
C PRO A 156 3.87 22.86 -6.93
N LEU A 157 4.39 21.64 -7.02
CA LEU A 157 5.81 21.37 -7.21
C LEU A 157 6.29 21.75 -8.61
N LEU A 158 5.38 21.80 -9.58
CA LEU A 158 5.65 22.20 -10.95
C LEU A 158 5.09 23.61 -11.19
N PRO A 159 5.89 24.55 -11.68
CA PRO A 159 5.43 25.89 -12.05
C PRO A 159 4.70 25.91 -13.41
N SER A 160 4.69 24.79 -14.13
CA SER A 160 4.03 24.67 -15.43
C SER A 160 2.52 24.54 -15.28
N THR A 161 1.78 25.20 -16.15
CA THR A 161 0.30 25.18 -16.21
C THR A 161 -0.14 24.51 -17.51
N TRP A 162 0.39 23.31 -17.79
CA TRP A 162 0.02 22.54 -18.96
C TRP A 162 -1.46 22.17 -18.93
N ASP A 163 -2.11 22.32 -20.08
CA ASP A 163 -3.54 22.08 -20.27
C ASP A 163 -3.74 21.32 -21.57
N GLN A 164 -4.93 20.76 -21.77
CA GLN A 164 -5.35 20.05 -22.97
C GLN A 164 -6.34 20.86 -23.82
N GLY A 165 -6.67 22.05 -23.35
CA GLY A 165 -7.70 22.90 -23.92
C GLY A 165 -7.21 23.87 -25.02
N SER A 166 -7.89 24.99 -25.19
CA SER A 166 -7.88 25.90 -26.32
C SER A 166 -6.53 26.44 -26.81
N ARG A 167 -5.44 26.27 -26.10
CA ARG A 167 -4.09 26.68 -26.55
C ARG A 167 -3.22 25.50 -26.98
N TYR A 168 -3.57 24.32 -26.51
CA TYR A 168 -2.78 23.10 -26.71
C TYR A 168 -3.40 22.16 -27.73
N ASN A 169 -4.68 22.37 -28.08
CA ASN A 169 -5.47 21.54 -28.99
C ASN A 169 -5.67 22.14 -30.40
N ALA A 170 -4.98 23.21 -30.74
CA ALA A 170 -5.20 23.93 -32.00
C ALA A 170 -4.97 23.08 -33.26
N LEU A 171 -4.26 21.99 -33.18
CA LEU A 171 -4.01 21.03 -34.26
C LEU A 171 -4.86 19.74 -34.13
N CYS A 172 -5.72 19.66 -33.10
CA CYS A 172 -6.63 18.55 -32.93
C CYS A 172 -7.83 18.67 -33.88
N PRO A 173 -8.59 17.58 -34.11
CA PRO A 173 -9.80 17.63 -34.92
C PRO A 173 -10.79 18.70 -34.43
N GLU A 174 -11.52 19.30 -35.37
CA GLU A 174 -12.55 20.31 -35.08
C GLU A 174 -13.72 19.67 -34.32
N ASP A 175 -14.21 20.39 -33.29
CA ASP A 175 -15.39 20.04 -32.50
C ASP A 175 -16.00 21.32 -31.94
N ASP A 176 -17.17 21.72 -32.45
CA ASP A 176 -17.86 22.94 -32.04
C ASP A 176 -18.20 22.96 -30.52
N ALA A 177 -18.32 21.78 -29.89
CA ALA A 177 -18.58 21.65 -28.47
C ALA A 177 -17.28 21.61 -27.63
N GLY A 178 -16.13 21.50 -28.27
CA GLY A 178 -14.82 21.41 -27.62
C GLY A 178 -14.22 22.78 -27.26
N PRO A 179 -13.22 22.79 -26.37
CA PRO A 179 -12.54 24.03 -25.97
C PRO A 179 -11.79 24.65 -27.15
N GLY A 180 -12.15 25.88 -27.52
CA GLY A 180 -11.56 26.58 -28.67
C GLY A 180 -11.96 26.02 -30.02
N GLY A 181 -13.05 25.25 -30.12
CA GLY A 181 -13.54 24.67 -31.38
C GLY A 181 -12.83 23.38 -31.80
N HIS A 182 -12.13 22.71 -30.90
CA HIS A 182 -11.39 21.48 -31.14
C HIS A 182 -11.58 20.47 -30.00
N VAL A 183 -11.42 19.19 -30.26
CA VAL A 183 -11.35 18.18 -29.19
C VAL A 183 -10.13 18.41 -28.29
N TYR A 184 -10.14 17.89 -27.06
CA TYR A 184 -8.99 17.95 -26.16
C TYR A 184 -7.77 17.22 -26.76
N ALA A 185 -6.57 17.72 -26.48
CA ALA A 185 -5.31 17.12 -26.94
C ALA A 185 -5.08 15.70 -26.43
N GLY A 186 -5.60 15.36 -25.25
CA GLY A 186 -5.43 14.06 -24.62
C GLY A 186 -4.15 13.94 -23.79
N CYS A 187 -4.20 13.11 -22.73
CA CYS A 187 -3.15 13.01 -21.71
C CYS A 187 -1.80 12.50 -22.26
N VAL A 188 -1.79 11.78 -23.37
CA VAL A 188 -0.55 11.24 -23.98
C VAL A 188 0.17 12.27 -24.85
N ALA A 189 -0.57 13.30 -25.32
CA ALA A 189 -0.04 14.34 -26.21
C ALA A 189 0.34 15.63 -25.46
N THR A 190 0.00 15.71 -24.16
CA THR A 190 0.34 16.81 -23.28
C THR A 190 1.44 16.39 -22.32
#